data_f24a0b395efb063161cb06beac241a6a
#
_entry.id   f24a0b395efb063161cb06beac241a6a
#
_cell.length_a   1.000
_cell.length_b   1.000
_cell.length_c   1.000
_cell.angle_alpha   90.00
_cell.angle_beta   90.00
_cell.angle_gamma   90.00
#
_symmetry.space_group_name_H-M   'P 1'
#
loop_
_entity.id
_entity.type
_entity.pdbx_description
1 polymer ?
#
loop_
_entity_poly.entity_id
_entity_poly.type
_entity_poly.pdbx_seq_one_letter_code
_entity_poly.pdbx_strand_id
1 'polypeptide(L)'
;MKKQLFFITTLAVLLAACQPKVAQEPEGPVAPLAKMPAVKDVAMYQVNPRVFAPENSLRAVADRINSIKALGVNVMWVMPIYPIGIEKGKNSPYCIQDYKAIAPEFGTLNDFKYLARTCHEHGMAIILDWVANHTAWDHPWVKEHPDWYTHDAEADTIIHPRPWDWYDVADLNYDNKDMRAAMVDAMKYWIADVGIDGFRCDVADGVRADFWK
;
A
#
# COMPACT_ATOMS: atom_id res chain seq x y z
N MET A 1 1.88 73.89 -37.28
CA MET A 1 2.36 72.95 -36.24
C MET A 1 1.57 71.64 -36.41
N LYS A 2 2.13 70.64 -37.04
CA LYS A 2 1.47 69.33 -37.28
C LYS A 2 1.97 68.38 -36.17
N LYS A 3 1.03 67.88 -35.32
CA LYS A 3 1.30 66.84 -34.32
C LYS A 3 1.26 65.49 -35.02
N GLN A 4 2.38 64.78 -35.06
CA GLN A 4 2.45 63.37 -35.45
C GLN A 4 2.09 62.49 -34.25
N LEU A 5 1.08 61.66 -34.46
CA LEU A 5 0.62 60.66 -33.47
C LEU A 5 1.37 59.34 -33.79
N PHE A 6 2.26 58.92 -32.88
CA PHE A 6 2.92 57.61 -32.97
C PHE A 6 2.01 56.55 -32.39
N PHE A 7 1.55 55.63 -33.23
CA PHE A 7 0.88 54.39 -32.79
C PHE A 7 1.96 53.33 -32.49
N ILE A 8 2.08 52.99 -31.21
CA ILE A 8 2.89 51.84 -30.78
C ILE A 8 1.98 50.62 -30.77
N THR A 9 2.15 49.73 -31.75
CA THR A 9 1.49 48.41 -31.83
C THR A 9 2.28 47.44 -31.00
N THR A 10 1.77 47.11 -29.82
CA THR A 10 2.35 46.08 -28.96
C THR A 10 1.96 44.70 -29.50
N LEU A 11 2.90 43.96 -30.06
CA LEU A 11 2.73 42.59 -30.53
C LEU A 11 2.81 41.65 -29.32
N ALA A 12 1.66 41.20 -28.83
CA ALA A 12 1.59 40.18 -27.77
C ALA A 12 1.89 38.81 -28.41
N VAL A 13 3.09 38.29 -28.17
CA VAL A 13 3.45 36.91 -28.53
C VAL A 13 2.84 35.98 -27.47
N LEU A 14 1.77 35.29 -27.83
CA LEU A 14 1.20 34.19 -27.06
C LEU A 14 2.15 32.98 -27.16
N LEU A 15 2.99 32.81 -26.15
CA LEU A 15 3.71 31.56 -25.93
C LEU A 15 2.71 30.52 -25.42
N ALA A 16 2.13 29.72 -26.30
CA ALA A 16 1.43 28.49 -25.96
C ALA A 16 2.47 27.51 -25.41
N ALA A 17 2.63 27.50 -24.08
CA ALA A 17 3.39 26.45 -23.41
C ALA A 17 2.64 25.12 -23.65
N CYS A 18 3.17 24.26 -24.50
CA CYS A 18 2.79 22.86 -24.54
C CYS A 18 3.16 22.23 -23.19
N GLN A 19 2.23 22.23 -22.25
CA GLN A 19 2.36 21.36 -21.10
C GLN A 19 2.24 19.93 -21.62
N PRO A 20 3.17 19.03 -21.25
CA PRO A 20 3.00 17.62 -21.56
C PRO A 20 1.69 17.17 -20.94
N LYS A 21 0.79 16.65 -21.77
CA LYS A 21 -0.44 16.01 -21.31
C LYS A 21 -0.01 14.85 -20.42
N VAL A 22 -0.07 15.03 -19.11
CA VAL A 22 0.02 13.90 -18.17
C VAL A 22 -1.12 12.98 -18.57
N ALA A 23 -0.79 11.81 -19.12
CA ALA A 23 -1.77 10.82 -19.48
C ALA A 23 -2.58 10.53 -18.21
N GLN A 24 -3.88 10.85 -18.20
CA GLN A 24 -4.77 10.44 -17.15
C GLN A 24 -4.75 8.91 -17.11
N GLU A 25 -4.20 8.37 -16.05
CA GLU A 25 -4.18 6.93 -15.85
C GLU A 25 -5.62 6.44 -15.68
N PRO A 26 -5.97 5.27 -16.24
CA PRO A 26 -7.34 4.77 -16.17
C PRO A 26 -7.76 4.56 -14.71
N GLU A 27 -8.94 5.04 -14.34
CA GLU A 27 -9.57 4.99 -13.01
C GLU A 27 -10.08 3.57 -12.65
N GLY A 28 -9.51 2.51 -13.13
CA GLY A 28 -9.95 1.15 -12.85
C GLY A 28 -8.90 0.32 -12.09
N PRO A 29 -9.25 -0.90 -11.69
CA PRO A 29 -8.26 -1.86 -11.17
C PRO A 29 -7.22 -2.19 -12.26
N VAL A 30 -6.00 -2.52 -11.82
CA VAL A 30 -4.98 -3.03 -12.73
C VAL A 30 -5.40 -4.41 -13.23
N ALA A 31 -5.25 -4.66 -14.53
CA ALA A 31 -5.56 -5.98 -15.08
C ALA A 31 -4.67 -7.05 -14.42
N PRO A 32 -5.22 -8.24 -14.08
CA PRO A 32 -4.45 -9.31 -13.47
C PRO A 32 -3.24 -9.72 -14.32
N LEU A 33 -2.19 -10.21 -13.66
CA LEU A 33 -1.05 -10.79 -14.36
C LEU A 33 -1.51 -11.99 -15.20
N ALA A 34 -1.15 -12.01 -16.46
CA ALA A 34 -1.60 -13.05 -17.41
C ALA A 34 -1.19 -14.49 -17.00
N LYS A 35 -0.06 -14.62 -16.29
CA LYS A 35 0.43 -15.91 -15.81
C LYS A 35 1.28 -15.74 -14.55
N MET A 36 0.79 -16.26 -13.44
CA MET A 36 1.55 -16.36 -12.20
C MET A 36 2.73 -17.32 -12.35
N PRO A 37 3.90 -17.04 -11.75
CA PRO A 37 5.00 -17.99 -11.69
C PRO A 37 4.61 -19.23 -10.87
N ALA A 38 5.09 -20.42 -11.28
CA ALA A 38 4.91 -21.59 -10.45
C ALA A 38 5.70 -21.43 -9.14
N VAL A 39 5.19 -21.94 -8.02
CA VAL A 39 5.79 -21.76 -6.68
C VAL A 39 7.28 -22.13 -6.64
N LYS A 40 7.66 -23.20 -7.33
CA LYS A 40 9.06 -23.66 -7.41
C LYS A 40 9.99 -22.71 -8.19
N ASP A 41 9.43 -21.84 -9.01
CA ASP A 41 10.17 -20.93 -9.91
C ASP A 41 10.13 -19.48 -9.40
N VAL A 42 9.57 -19.26 -8.20
CA VAL A 42 9.47 -17.91 -7.60
C VAL A 42 10.87 -17.39 -7.25
N ALA A 43 11.21 -16.26 -7.85
CA ALA A 43 12.34 -15.41 -7.46
C ALA A 43 11.79 -14.05 -7.01
N MET A 44 11.90 -13.76 -5.73
CA MET A 44 11.23 -12.61 -5.10
C MET A 44 12.21 -11.48 -4.79
N TYR A 45 11.78 -10.25 -5.06
CA TYR A 45 12.48 -9.04 -4.64
C TYR A 45 11.62 -8.27 -3.62
N GLN A 46 12.12 -8.18 -2.39
CA GLN A 46 11.50 -7.36 -1.36
C GLN A 46 11.92 -5.91 -1.54
N VAL A 47 10.96 -5.00 -1.59
CA VAL A 47 11.22 -3.55 -1.60
C VAL A 47 10.68 -2.91 -0.32
N ASN A 48 11.53 -2.11 0.33
CA ASN A 48 11.13 -1.25 1.45
C ASN A 48 10.96 0.19 0.94
N PRO A 49 9.71 0.67 0.75
CA PRO A 49 9.45 2.01 0.21
C PRO A 49 10.07 3.14 1.03
N ARG A 50 10.18 2.98 2.36
CA ARG A 50 10.75 4.01 3.26
C ARG A 50 12.20 4.39 2.97
N VAL A 51 12.96 3.44 2.41
CA VAL A 51 14.40 3.64 2.17
C VAL A 51 14.73 3.64 0.68
N PHE A 52 13.75 3.38 -0.18
CA PHE A 52 13.97 3.29 -1.62
C PHE A 52 14.17 4.66 -2.28
N ALA A 53 13.36 5.64 -1.88
CA ALA A 53 13.49 7.03 -2.28
C ALA A 53 12.92 7.95 -1.18
N PRO A 54 13.40 9.20 -1.09
CA PRO A 54 12.94 10.14 -0.06
C PRO A 54 11.49 10.59 -0.25
N GLU A 55 10.99 10.57 -1.50
CA GLU A 55 9.63 10.99 -1.88
C GLU A 55 9.12 10.11 -3.03
N ASN A 56 7.82 9.92 -3.12
CA ASN A 56 7.15 9.18 -4.19
C ASN A 56 7.83 7.83 -4.49
N SER A 57 8.18 7.11 -3.44
CA SER A 57 8.98 5.88 -3.55
C SER A 57 8.33 4.81 -4.41
N LEU A 58 6.98 4.75 -4.48
CA LEU A 58 6.27 3.82 -5.36
C LEU A 58 6.59 4.07 -6.84
N ARG A 59 6.65 5.34 -7.27
CA ARG A 59 7.08 5.70 -8.62
C ARG A 59 8.55 5.39 -8.84
N ALA A 60 9.40 5.72 -7.87
CA ALA A 60 10.83 5.43 -7.96
C ALA A 60 11.12 3.93 -8.10
N VAL A 61 10.34 3.05 -7.45
CA VAL A 61 10.43 1.59 -7.64
C VAL A 61 10.05 1.22 -9.08
N ALA A 62 8.94 1.76 -9.62
CA ALA A 62 8.52 1.50 -10.99
C ALA A 62 9.58 1.91 -12.00
N ASP A 63 10.25 3.04 -11.82
CA ASP A 63 11.33 3.52 -12.70
C ASP A 63 12.56 2.57 -12.69
N ARG A 64 12.70 1.75 -11.65
CA ARG A 64 13.80 0.78 -11.52
C ARG A 64 13.41 -0.65 -11.94
N ILE A 65 12.19 -0.85 -12.45
CA ILE A 65 11.67 -2.18 -12.73
C ILE A 65 12.56 -3.00 -13.68
N ASN A 66 13.12 -2.36 -14.72
CA ASN A 66 14.01 -3.03 -15.66
C ASN A 66 15.26 -3.58 -15.00
N SER A 67 15.89 -2.83 -14.10
CA SER A 67 17.07 -3.29 -13.36
C SER A 67 16.75 -4.38 -12.35
N ILE A 68 15.57 -4.30 -11.71
CA ILE A 68 15.09 -5.35 -10.80
C ILE A 68 14.78 -6.63 -11.59
N LYS A 69 14.09 -6.52 -12.72
CA LYS A 69 13.79 -7.65 -13.61
C LYS A 69 15.05 -8.33 -14.12
N ALA A 70 16.11 -7.56 -14.44
CA ALA A 70 17.39 -8.09 -14.90
C ALA A 70 18.10 -9.01 -13.87
N LEU A 71 17.71 -8.96 -12.60
CA LEU A 71 18.17 -9.90 -11.56
C LEU A 71 17.52 -11.30 -11.65
N GLY A 72 16.59 -11.51 -12.60
CA GLY A 72 15.82 -12.75 -12.72
C GLY A 72 14.58 -12.83 -11.84
N VAL A 73 14.16 -11.72 -11.23
CA VAL A 73 12.99 -11.60 -10.36
C VAL A 73 11.70 -11.75 -11.15
N ASN A 74 10.72 -12.44 -10.57
CA ASN A 74 9.38 -12.60 -11.13
C ASN A 74 8.24 -12.30 -10.12
N VAL A 75 8.58 -11.96 -8.87
CA VAL A 75 7.63 -11.49 -7.86
C VAL A 75 8.22 -10.29 -7.14
N MET A 76 7.48 -9.17 -7.14
CA MET A 76 7.75 -8.00 -6.33
C MET A 76 6.97 -8.11 -5.02
N TRP A 77 7.66 -8.16 -3.88
CA TRP A 77 7.05 -8.04 -2.56
C TRP A 77 7.25 -6.62 -2.03
N VAL A 78 6.17 -5.87 -1.91
CA VAL A 78 6.17 -4.52 -1.36
C VAL A 78 5.90 -4.59 0.14
N MET A 79 6.85 -4.12 0.96
CA MET A 79 6.66 -3.97 2.42
C MET A 79 5.49 -3.03 2.73
N PRO A 80 4.97 -2.99 3.98
CA PRO A 80 3.77 -2.23 4.29
C PRO A 80 3.84 -0.77 3.81
N ILE A 81 2.80 -0.35 3.11
CA ILE A 81 2.64 1.01 2.55
C ILE A 81 1.51 1.78 3.25
N TYR A 82 0.91 1.21 4.26
CA TYR A 82 -0.24 1.75 4.97
C TYR A 82 0.16 2.92 5.88
N PRO A 83 -0.80 3.83 6.21
CA PRO A 83 -0.65 4.72 7.35
C PRO A 83 -0.35 3.92 8.61
N ILE A 84 0.60 4.41 9.39
CA ILE A 84 0.99 3.80 10.66
C ILE A 84 0.39 4.56 11.83
N GLY A 85 0.06 3.84 12.91
CA GLY A 85 -0.41 4.45 14.14
C GLY A 85 0.69 5.16 14.91
N ILE A 86 0.27 6.21 15.62
CA ILE A 86 1.13 7.01 16.48
C ILE A 86 0.90 6.73 17.97
N GLU A 87 -0.27 6.26 18.35
CA GLU A 87 -0.57 5.90 19.73
C GLU A 87 0.24 4.67 20.14
N LYS A 88 1.08 4.81 21.16
CA LYS A 88 2.08 3.82 21.59
C LYS A 88 3.05 3.37 20.48
N GLY A 89 2.95 3.97 19.30
CA GLY A 89 3.70 3.57 18.12
C GLY A 89 5.20 3.80 18.25
N LYS A 90 5.99 2.89 17.66
CA LYS A 90 7.48 2.96 17.60
C LYS A 90 7.97 3.23 16.18
N ASN A 91 7.14 3.87 15.34
CA ASN A 91 7.41 4.09 13.92
C ASN A 91 7.61 2.78 13.12
N SER A 92 7.00 1.69 13.58
CA SER A 92 7.03 0.40 12.87
C SER A 92 6.14 0.45 11.62
N PRO A 93 6.59 -0.01 10.45
CA PRO A 93 5.74 -0.15 9.28
C PRO A 93 4.64 -1.20 9.45
N TYR A 94 4.75 -2.05 10.47
CA TYR A 94 3.76 -3.09 10.79
C TYR A 94 2.68 -2.64 11.77
N CYS A 95 2.72 -1.38 12.22
CA CYS A 95 1.71 -0.78 13.10
C CYS A 95 0.60 -0.14 12.24
N ILE A 96 -0.29 -0.96 11.69
CA ILE A 96 -1.26 -0.53 10.67
C ILE A 96 -2.40 0.29 11.28
N GLN A 97 -2.60 1.51 10.78
CA GLN A 97 -3.72 2.38 11.15
C GLN A 97 -4.91 2.29 10.17
N ASP A 98 -4.65 2.03 8.90
CA ASP A 98 -5.70 1.87 7.87
C ASP A 98 -5.25 0.87 6.81
N TYR A 99 -5.98 -0.24 6.69
CA TYR A 99 -5.68 -1.30 5.73
C TYR A 99 -5.97 -0.96 4.27
N LYS A 100 -6.76 0.08 3.98
CA LYS A 100 -7.17 0.43 2.61
C LYS A 100 -6.55 1.72 2.10
N ALA A 101 -5.69 2.37 2.88
CA ALA A 101 -5.00 3.60 2.51
C ALA A 101 -3.50 3.37 2.23
N ILE A 102 -2.91 4.33 1.53
CA ILE A 102 -1.47 4.43 1.33
C ILE A 102 -0.95 5.63 2.12
N ALA A 103 0.13 5.45 2.87
CA ALA A 103 0.78 6.54 3.58
C ALA A 103 1.31 7.58 2.58
N PRO A 104 1.02 8.88 2.78
CA PRO A 104 1.32 9.93 1.81
C PRO A 104 2.80 10.04 1.42
N GLU A 105 3.71 9.63 2.31
CA GLU A 105 5.14 9.61 2.04
C GLU A 105 5.55 8.69 0.90
N PHE A 106 4.76 7.65 0.60
CA PHE A 106 5.07 6.69 -0.47
C PHE A 106 4.48 7.09 -1.82
N GLY A 107 3.49 7.97 -1.83
CA GLY A 107 2.74 8.39 -3.00
C GLY A 107 1.23 8.19 -2.85
N THR A 108 0.54 8.08 -3.96
CA THR A 108 -0.91 7.92 -4.05
C THR A 108 -1.31 6.50 -4.44
N LEU A 109 -2.61 6.19 -4.36
CA LEU A 109 -3.16 4.94 -4.91
C LEU A 109 -2.87 4.79 -6.42
N ASN A 110 -2.89 5.90 -7.17
CA ASN A 110 -2.55 5.87 -8.59
C ASN A 110 -1.07 5.55 -8.82
N ASP A 111 -0.17 5.99 -7.93
CA ASP A 111 1.25 5.64 -8.00
C ASP A 111 1.47 4.15 -7.74
N PHE A 112 0.72 3.57 -6.80
CA PHE A 112 0.76 2.13 -6.56
C PHE A 112 0.17 1.32 -7.71
N LYS A 113 -0.97 1.75 -8.27
CA LYS A 113 -1.55 1.14 -9.49
C LYS A 113 -0.60 1.22 -10.68
N TYR A 114 0.13 2.32 -10.81
CA TYR A 114 1.18 2.45 -11.83
C TYR A 114 2.30 1.44 -11.62
N LEU A 115 2.78 1.29 -10.39
CA LEU A 115 3.79 0.27 -10.06
C LEU A 115 3.28 -1.14 -10.37
N ALA A 116 2.05 -1.47 -9.96
CA ALA A 116 1.45 -2.78 -10.22
C ALA A 116 1.36 -3.08 -11.72
N ARG A 117 0.87 -2.11 -12.51
CA ARG A 117 0.81 -2.22 -13.98
C ARG A 117 2.18 -2.42 -14.58
N THR A 118 3.17 -1.63 -14.14
CA THR A 118 4.55 -1.74 -14.62
C THR A 118 5.14 -3.11 -14.30
N CYS A 119 4.86 -3.69 -13.13
CA CYS A 119 5.25 -5.07 -12.81
C CYS A 119 4.63 -6.06 -13.80
N HIS A 120 3.32 -5.96 -14.05
CA HIS A 120 2.60 -6.88 -14.96
C HIS A 120 3.10 -6.78 -16.40
N GLU A 121 3.36 -5.57 -16.92
CA GLU A 121 3.95 -5.35 -18.25
C GLU A 121 5.33 -6.00 -18.42
N HIS A 122 6.06 -6.17 -17.31
CA HIS A 122 7.35 -6.87 -17.28
C HIS A 122 7.24 -8.35 -16.90
N GLY A 123 6.01 -8.90 -16.84
CA GLY A 123 5.78 -10.30 -16.48
C GLY A 123 6.19 -10.63 -15.04
N MET A 124 6.00 -9.69 -14.12
CA MET A 124 6.26 -9.83 -12.70
C MET A 124 4.96 -9.72 -11.90
N ALA A 125 4.73 -10.66 -10.98
CA ALA A 125 3.67 -10.51 -10.00
C ALA A 125 4.03 -9.43 -8.97
N ILE A 126 3.00 -8.80 -8.39
CA ILE A 126 3.17 -7.87 -7.27
C ILE A 126 2.33 -8.34 -6.10
N ILE A 127 2.97 -8.50 -4.94
CA ILE A 127 2.33 -8.86 -3.68
C ILE A 127 2.59 -7.79 -2.63
N LEU A 128 1.62 -7.59 -1.74
CA LEU A 128 1.70 -6.61 -0.67
C LEU A 128 1.90 -7.30 0.68
N ASP A 129 2.68 -6.70 1.55
CA ASP A 129 2.82 -7.17 2.93
C ASP A 129 1.50 -6.98 3.67
N TRP A 130 1.02 -8.02 4.35
CA TRP A 130 -0.26 -8.04 5.02
C TRP A 130 -0.11 -8.36 6.51
N VAL A 131 -0.54 -7.45 7.36
CA VAL A 131 -0.43 -7.57 8.81
C VAL A 131 -1.78 -7.97 9.38
N ALA A 132 -2.08 -9.27 9.38
CA ALA A 132 -3.38 -9.77 9.84
C ALA A 132 -3.48 -9.97 11.35
N ASN A 133 -2.34 -10.10 12.05
CA ASN A 133 -2.32 -10.48 13.47
C ASN A 133 -2.77 -9.35 14.42
N HIS A 134 -2.52 -8.09 14.07
CA HIS A 134 -2.71 -6.95 14.95
C HIS A 134 -2.93 -5.65 14.17
N THR A 135 -3.35 -4.59 14.89
CA THR A 135 -3.45 -3.23 14.33
C THR A 135 -2.70 -2.24 15.23
N ALA A 136 -2.57 -1.00 14.78
CA ALA A 136 -2.22 0.12 15.65
C ALA A 136 -3.28 0.33 16.75
N TRP A 137 -2.89 0.95 17.87
CA TRP A 137 -3.82 1.29 18.96
C TRP A 137 -4.82 2.39 18.57
N ASP A 138 -4.48 3.24 17.62
CA ASP A 138 -5.33 4.28 17.04
C ASP A 138 -5.97 3.88 15.70
N HIS A 139 -6.01 2.56 15.38
CA HIS A 139 -6.83 2.05 14.31
C HIS A 139 -8.33 2.31 14.63
N PRO A 140 -9.16 2.76 13.67
CA PRO A 140 -10.59 3.05 13.93
C PRO A 140 -11.33 1.90 14.62
N TRP A 141 -11.02 0.66 14.30
CA TRP A 141 -11.66 -0.52 14.90
C TRP A 141 -11.49 -0.62 16.42
N VAL A 142 -10.38 -0.11 16.98
CA VAL A 142 -10.16 -0.13 18.45
C VAL A 142 -11.28 0.60 19.18
N LYS A 143 -11.77 1.69 18.60
CA LYS A 143 -12.83 2.53 19.19
C LYS A 143 -14.23 2.08 18.75
N GLU A 144 -14.38 1.69 17.47
CA GLU A 144 -15.67 1.37 16.87
C GLU A 144 -16.14 -0.05 17.21
N HIS A 145 -15.18 -0.98 17.35
CA HIS A 145 -15.41 -2.41 17.55
C HIS A 145 -14.42 -2.99 18.56
N PRO A 146 -14.45 -2.57 19.84
CA PRO A 146 -13.49 -3.06 20.85
C PRO A 146 -13.57 -4.59 21.02
N ASP A 147 -14.72 -5.21 20.76
CA ASP A 147 -14.95 -6.66 20.77
C ASP A 147 -14.21 -7.42 19.64
N TRP A 148 -13.66 -6.70 18.67
CA TRP A 148 -12.81 -7.30 17.63
C TRP A 148 -11.38 -7.57 18.10
N TYR A 149 -11.05 -7.16 19.31
CA TYR A 149 -9.72 -7.31 19.90
C TYR A 149 -9.71 -8.33 21.03
N THR A 150 -8.55 -8.90 21.30
CA THR A 150 -8.35 -9.78 22.45
C THR A 150 -8.27 -8.95 23.72
N HIS A 151 -9.02 -9.37 24.74
CA HIS A 151 -9.09 -8.71 26.04
C HIS A 151 -8.38 -9.53 27.11
N ASP A 152 -7.81 -8.83 28.08
CA ASP A 152 -7.40 -9.46 29.34
C ASP A 152 -8.62 -9.96 30.11
N ALA A 153 -8.57 -11.19 30.60
CA ALA A 153 -9.72 -11.84 31.23
C ALA A 153 -10.14 -11.21 32.57
N GLU A 154 -9.23 -10.53 33.26
CA GLU A 154 -9.49 -9.94 34.59
C GLU A 154 -9.80 -8.43 34.46
N ALA A 155 -9.03 -7.72 33.62
CA ALA A 155 -9.13 -6.27 33.49
C ALA A 155 -10.12 -5.81 32.41
N ASP A 156 -10.58 -6.72 31.55
CA ASP A 156 -11.43 -6.44 30.37
C ASP A 156 -10.88 -5.31 29.48
N THR A 157 -9.57 -5.27 29.36
CA THR A 157 -8.86 -4.29 28.51
C THR A 157 -8.23 -4.97 27.31
N ILE A 158 -8.23 -4.28 26.16
CA ILE A 158 -7.55 -4.76 24.96
C ILE A 158 -6.06 -4.96 25.25
N ILE A 159 -5.49 -6.08 24.78
CA ILE A 159 -4.10 -6.44 25.00
C ILE A 159 -3.27 -6.38 23.70
N HIS A 160 -1.95 -6.40 23.86
CA HIS A 160 -1.02 -6.63 22.77
C HIS A 160 -0.89 -8.13 22.44
N PRO A 161 -0.40 -8.52 21.26
CA PRO A 161 -0.19 -9.92 20.86
C PRO A 161 0.72 -10.66 21.83
N ARG A 162 0.29 -11.85 22.27
CA ARG A 162 1.09 -12.73 23.13
C ARG A 162 1.53 -13.98 22.36
N PRO A 163 2.70 -14.53 22.67
CA PRO A 163 3.60 -14.23 23.81
C PRO A 163 4.62 -13.10 23.53
N TRP A 164 4.44 -12.32 22.46
CA TRP A 164 5.38 -11.27 22.07
C TRP A 164 5.17 -9.99 22.88
N ASP A 165 6.26 -9.25 23.14
CA ASP A 165 6.24 -7.95 23.84
C ASP A 165 6.05 -6.78 22.86
N TRP A 166 5.06 -6.89 21.97
CA TRP A 166 4.75 -5.85 20.97
C TRP A 166 3.71 -4.87 21.49
N TYR A 167 4.11 -4.08 22.48
CA TYR A 167 3.23 -3.12 23.16
C TYR A 167 2.71 -1.98 22.28
N ASP A 168 3.28 -1.81 21.11
CA ASP A 168 2.92 -0.77 20.11
C ASP A 168 1.73 -1.15 19.23
N VAL A 169 1.20 -2.37 19.36
CA VAL A 169 0.07 -2.86 18.57
C VAL A 169 -0.98 -3.58 19.44
N ALA A 170 -2.22 -3.63 18.96
CA ALA A 170 -3.37 -4.25 19.60
C ALA A 170 -3.70 -5.59 18.93
N ASP A 171 -3.92 -6.64 19.71
CA ASP A 171 -4.15 -8.00 19.25
C ASP A 171 -5.57 -8.21 18.71
N LEU A 172 -5.72 -8.78 17.53
CA LEU A 172 -7.01 -9.04 16.90
C LEU A 172 -7.61 -10.38 17.37
N ASN A 173 -8.90 -10.35 17.71
CA ASN A 173 -9.66 -11.52 18.13
C ASN A 173 -10.24 -12.29 16.94
N TYR A 174 -9.57 -13.34 16.52
CA TYR A 174 -10.02 -14.21 15.42
C TYR A 174 -11.19 -15.13 15.76
N ASP A 175 -11.71 -15.15 16.99
CA ASP A 175 -12.99 -15.79 17.31
C ASP A 175 -14.17 -14.92 16.89
N ASN A 176 -13.97 -13.60 16.73
CA ASN A 176 -14.99 -12.67 16.24
C ASN A 176 -15.14 -12.79 14.70
N LYS A 177 -16.35 -13.18 14.26
CA LYS A 177 -16.64 -13.42 12.84
C LYS A 177 -16.73 -12.14 12.02
N ASP A 178 -17.20 -11.05 12.62
CA ASP A 178 -17.34 -9.77 11.93
C ASP A 178 -15.97 -9.13 11.70
N MET A 179 -15.06 -9.23 12.67
CA MET A 179 -13.66 -8.85 12.48
C MET A 179 -13.02 -9.64 11.33
N ARG A 180 -13.21 -10.97 11.28
CA ARG A 180 -12.69 -11.81 10.17
C ARG A 180 -13.27 -11.38 8.83
N ALA A 181 -14.56 -11.06 8.77
CA ALA A 181 -15.20 -10.58 7.53
C ALA A 181 -14.62 -9.23 7.08
N ALA A 182 -14.40 -8.29 8.01
CA ALA A 182 -13.78 -7.00 7.72
C ALA A 182 -12.33 -7.14 7.24
N MET A 183 -11.56 -8.06 7.84
CA MET A 183 -10.19 -8.36 7.41
C MET A 183 -10.16 -8.91 5.97
N VAL A 184 -11.05 -9.87 5.66
CA VAL A 184 -11.20 -10.42 4.30
C VAL A 184 -11.64 -9.34 3.31
N ASP A 185 -12.55 -8.44 3.70
CA ASP A 185 -13.00 -7.33 2.85
C ASP A 185 -11.85 -6.35 2.54
N ALA A 186 -11.00 -6.07 3.52
CA ALA A 186 -9.81 -5.27 3.30
C ALA A 186 -8.81 -5.95 2.33
N MET A 187 -8.63 -7.26 2.42
CA MET A 187 -7.80 -8.02 1.46
C MET A 187 -8.41 -7.99 0.05
N LYS A 188 -9.73 -8.19 -0.06
CA LYS A 188 -10.43 -8.16 -1.36
C LYS A 188 -10.30 -6.81 -2.06
N TYR A 189 -10.30 -5.71 -1.33
CA TYR A 189 -10.08 -4.38 -1.90
C TYR A 189 -8.77 -4.31 -2.70
N TRP A 190 -7.67 -4.82 -2.16
CA TRP A 190 -6.38 -4.79 -2.86
C TRP A 190 -6.34 -5.70 -4.08
N ILE A 191 -7.03 -6.83 -4.04
CA ILE A 191 -7.10 -7.76 -5.19
C ILE A 191 -8.06 -7.23 -6.26
N ALA A 192 -9.31 -6.89 -5.87
CA ALA A 192 -10.38 -6.62 -6.82
C ALA A 192 -10.40 -5.16 -7.32
N ASP A 193 -10.13 -4.19 -6.42
CA ASP A 193 -10.27 -2.77 -6.75
C ASP A 193 -8.92 -2.12 -7.10
N VAL A 194 -7.81 -2.68 -6.63
CA VAL A 194 -6.47 -2.18 -6.94
C VAL A 194 -5.80 -3.04 -8.01
N GLY A 195 -5.85 -4.37 -7.90
CA GLY A 195 -5.34 -5.31 -8.90
C GLY A 195 -3.93 -5.82 -8.60
N ILE A 196 -3.64 -6.15 -7.33
CA ILE A 196 -2.44 -6.90 -6.95
C ILE A 196 -2.67 -8.41 -7.08
N ASP A 197 -1.61 -9.21 -7.04
CA ASP A 197 -1.69 -10.66 -7.29
C ASP A 197 -1.72 -11.49 -6.01
N GLY A 198 -1.51 -10.89 -4.85
CA GLY A 198 -1.53 -11.61 -3.57
C GLY A 198 -0.87 -10.87 -2.43
N PHE A 199 -0.57 -11.63 -1.37
CA PHE A 199 -0.02 -11.10 -0.13
C PHE A 199 1.16 -11.93 0.38
N ARG A 200 2.08 -11.27 1.06
CA ARG A 200 2.96 -11.89 2.04
C ARG A 200 2.37 -11.60 3.42
N CYS A 201 1.92 -12.62 4.11
CA CYS A 201 1.25 -12.46 5.39
C CYS A 201 2.28 -12.47 6.53
N ASP A 202 2.35 -11.34 7.25
CA ASP A 202 3.21 -11.19 8.42
C ASP A 202 2.62 -11.96 9.61
N VAL A 203 3.48 -12.63 10.40
CA VAL A 203 3.07 -13.40 11.59
C VAL A 203 1.85 -14.29 11.32
N ALA A 204 1.85 -15.00 10.20
CA ALA A 204 0.72 -15.83 9.78
C ALA A 204 0.40 -16.96 10.77
N ASP A 205 1.39 -17.41 11.54
CA ASP A 205 1.26 -18.41 12.62
C ASP A 205 0.58 -17.86 13.89
N GLY A 206 0.56 -16.54 14.07
CA GLY A 206 -0.22 -15.87 15.13
C GLY A 206 -1.71 -15.79 14.81
N VAL A 207 -2.09 -16.01 13.56
CA VAL A 207 -3.49 -15.99 13.08
C VAL A 207 -4.02 -17.43 12.97
N ARG A 208 -5.28 -17.63 13.35
CA ARG A 208 -5.91 -18.96 13.31
C ARG A 208 -5.82 -19.61 11.94
N ALA A 209 -5.39 -20.86 11.89
CA ALA A 209 -5.20 -21.62 10.63
C ALA A 209 -6.49 -21.79 9.80
N ASP A 210 -7.67 -21.76 10.44
CA ASP A 210 -8.96 -21.83 9.75
C ASP A 210 -9.37 -20.53 9.05
N PHE A 211 -8.72 -19.40 9.38
CA PHE A 211 -8.87 -18.14 8.65
C PHE A 211 -8.18 -18.18 7.29
N TRP A 212 -7.05 -18.88 7.18
CA TRP A 212 -6.26 -18.96 5.94
C TRP A 212 -6.78 -20.00 4.93
N LYS A 213 -7.85 -20.71 5.24
CA LYS A 213 -8.45 -21.77 4.40
C LYS A 213 -9.66 -21.27 3.61
#